data_1e67371d158230ad418584d71f3bd08d
#
_entry.id   1e67371d158230ad418584d71f3bd08d
#
_cell.length_a   1.000
_cell.length_b   1.000
_cell.length_c   1.000
_cell.angle_alpha   90.00
_cell.angle_beta   90.00
_cell.angle_gamma   90.00
#
_symmetry.space_group_name_H-M   'P 1'
#
loop_
_entity.id
_entity.type
_entity.pdbx_description
1 polymer ?
#
loop_
_entity_poly.entity_id
_entity_poly.type
_entity_poly.pdbx_seq_one_letter_code
_entity_poly.pdbx_strand_id
1 'polypeptide(L)'
;NALYACPHGVFAMSYRMPGMVETSTNLAAVKFIENDTILITTSQRSDVDSEKMNIAHMVAAVFRLIGAEVEHGEGYPGWAPNPESAILKIAVESYKQLFGYEPVVRSIHAGLECGLFLEKYPGMDMISFGPTLRGVHSPDEKVDIETVGKWWKHLVDILEKRPNERYR
;
A
#
# COMPACT_ATOMS: atom_id res chain seq x y z
N ASN A 1 -2.97 16.03 -26.11
CA ASN A 1 -3.98 16.55 -25.16
C ASN A 1 -4.40 15.50 -24.12
N ALA A 2 -4.55 14.19 -24.49
CA ALA A 2 -4.99 13.15 -23.57
C ALA A 2 -4.04 12.97 -22.38
N LEU A 3 -2.71 12.92 -22.60
CA LEU A 3 -1.72 12.84 -21.53
C LEU A 3 -1.81 14.03 -20.55
N TYR A 4 -2.12 15.21 -21.08
CA TYR A 4 -2.30 16.40 -20.25
C TYR A 4 -3.59 16.37 -19.42
N ALA A 5 -4.65 15.77 -19.97
CA ALA A 5 -5.95 15.64 -19.32
C ALA A 5 -6.02 14.43 -18.37
N CYS A 6 -5.05 13.51 -18.46
CA CYS A 6 -5.02 12.29 -17.63
C CYS A 6 -4.86 12.66 -16.15
N PRO A 7 -5.73 12.20 -15.26
CA PRO A 7 -5.57 12.38 -13.84
C PRO A 7 -4.20 11.84 -13.36
N HIS A 8 -3.51 12.62 -12.54
CA HIS A 8 -2.20 12.28 -12.01
C HIS A 8 -1.98 12.86 -10.61
N GLY A 9 -1.35 12.09 -9.72
CA GLY A 9 -1.03 12.50 -8.36
C GLY A 9 -2.07 12.05 -7.33
N VAL A 10 -2.15 12.79 -6.24
CA VAL A 10 -3.13 12.53 -5.16
C VAL A 10 -4.53 12.94 -5.65
N PHE A 11 -5.46 12.00 -5.57
CA PHE A 11 -6.85 12.23 -5.93
C PHE A 11 -7.73 12.48 -4.70
N ALA A 12 -7.53 11.70 -3.65
CA ALA A 12 -8.25 11.85 -2.38
C ALA A 12 -7.35 11.63 -1.17
N MET A 13 -7.66 12.36 -0.11
CA MET A 13 -7.06 12.17 1.22
C MET A 13 -7.96 11.30 2.08
N SER A 14 -7.36 10.50 2.96
CA SER A 14 -8.09 9.58 3.82
C SER A 14 -8.96 10.33 4.84
N TYR A 15 -10.25 10.03 4.82
CA TYR A 15 -11.16 10.50 5.86
C TYR A 15 -10.93 9.81 7.21
N ARG A 16 -10.47 8.56 7.18
CA ARG A 16 -10.24 7.74 8.39
C ARG A 16 -8.93 8.09 9.08
N MET A 17 -7.93 8.54 8.32
CA MET A 17 -6.60 8.88 8.82
C MET A 17 -6.18 10.25 8.27
N PRO A 18 -6.47 11.35 8.96
CA PRO A 18 -6.12 12.70 8.53
C PRO A 18 -4.61 12.83 8.21
N GLY A 19 -4.30 13.47 7.09
CA GLY A 19 -2.94 13.65 6.62
C GLY A 19 -2.37 12.50 5.78
N MET A 20 -3.13 11.40 5.61
CA MET A 20 -2.74 10.28 4.76
C MET A 20 -3.45 10.34 3.40
N VAL A 21 -2.78 9.90 2.35
CA VAL A 21 -3.37 9.73 1.02
C VAL A 21 -4.22 8.47 1.01
N GLU A 22 -5.46 8.56 0.53
CA GLU A 22 -6.36 7.43 0.32
C GLU A 22 -6.27 6.92 -1.11
N THR A 23 -6.41 7.82 -2.09
CA THR A 23 -6.47 7.47 -3.51
C THR A 23 -5.48 8.30 -4.31
N SER A 24 -4.72 7.65 -5.15
CA SER A 24 -3.78 8.29 -6.06
C SER A 24 -3.70 7.57 -7.39
N THR A 25 -3.25 8.28 -8.42
CA THR A 25 -2.98 7.73 -9.74
C THR A 25 -1.64 8.24 -10.27
N ASN A 26 -0.93 7.38 -10.99
CA ASN A 26 0.35 7.69 -11.58
C ASN A 26 0.36 7.36 -13.07
N LEU A 27 0.74 8.34 -13.91
CA LEU A 27 1.14 8.11 -15.28
C LEU A 27 2.56 7.54 -15.26
N ALA A 28 2.66 6.22 -15.20
CA ALA A 28 3.91 5.53 -14.88
C ALA A 28 4.88 5.45 -16.05
N ALA A 29 4.38 5.24 -17.27
CA ALA A 29 5.22 5.17 -18.46
C ALA A 29 4.47 5.54 -19.73
N VAL A 30 5.22 6.10 -20.68
CA VAL A 30 4.82 6.27 -22.08
C VAL A 30 5.93 5.70 -22.95
N LYS A 31 5.62 4.68 -23.73
CA LYS A 31 6.61 3.96 -24.56
C LYS A 31 6.12 3.85 -25.98
N PHE A 32 7.00 4.07 -26.93
CA PHE A 32 6.79 3.67 -28.32
C PHE A 32 7.15 2.18 -28.45
N ILE A 33 6.21 1.40 -28.97
CA ILE A 33 6.37 -0.01 -29.23
C ILE A 33 6.23 -0.29 -30.73
N GLU A 34 6.28 -1.54 -31.15
CA GLU A 34 6.17 -1.92 -32.55
C GLU A 34 4.88 -1.41 -33.21
N ASN A 35 4.89 -1.29 -34.54
CA ASN A 35 3.75 -0.86 -35.35
C ASN A 35 3.21 0.56 -35.04
N ASP A 36 4.11 1.50 -34.78
CA ASP A 36 3.77 2.91 -34.50
C ASP A 36 2.77 3.07 -33.34
N THR A 37 2.77 2.12 -32.43
CA THR A 37 1.86 2.09 -31.27
C THR A 37 2.51 2.79 -30.08
N ILE A 38 1.71 3.54 -29.32
CA ILE A 38 2.12 4.15 -28.06
C ILE A 38 1.46 3.39 -26.93
N LEU A 39 2.28 2.74 -26.09
CA LEU A 39 1.84 2.10 -24.86
C LEU A 39 1.93 3.09 -23.71
N ILE A 40 0.79 3.35 -23.07
CA ILE A 40 0.70 4.19 -21.89
C ILE A 40 0.34 3.30 -20.70
N THR A 41 1.20 3.32 -19.68
CA THR A 41 0.99 2.56 -18.44
C THR A 41 0.63 3.53 -17.32
N THR A 42 -0.48 3.28 -16.66
CA THR A 42 -0.91 4.02 -15.48
C THR A 42 -1.06 3.09 -14.30
N SER A 43 -0.90 3.60 -13.09
CA SER A 43 -1.06 2.82 -11.85
C SER A 43 -1.94 3.58 -10.88
N GLN A 44 -3.02 2.95 -10.44
CA GLN A 44 -3.95 3.49 -9.46
C GLN A 44 -3.79 2.76 -8.14
N ARG A 45 -3.85 3.53 -7.05
CA ARG A 45 -3.76 3.01 -5.69
C ARG A 45 -4.83 3.62 -4.83
N SER A 46 -5.48 2.82 -4.01
CA SER A 46 -6.43 3.28 -3.00
C SER A 46 -6.57 2.23 -1.88
N ASP A 47 -6.85 2.70 -0.68
CA ASP A 47 -7.27 1.86 0.45
C ASP A 47 -8.74 1.43 0.32
N VAL A 48 -9.48 2.05 -0.61
CA VAL A 48 -10.90 1.81 -0.86
C VAL A 48 -11.06 1.29 -2.29
N ASP A 49 -11.49 0.04 -2.44
CA ASP A 49 -11.57 -0.61 -3.76
C ASP A 49 -12.50 0.10 -4.74
N SER A 50 -13.64 0.63 -4.27
CA SER A 50 -14.55 1.41 -5.11
C SER A 50 -13.87 2.69 -5.65
N GLU A 51 -13.06 3.37 -4.85
CA GLU A 51 -12.33 4.56 -5.27
C GLU A 51 -11.16 4.23 -6.19
N LYS A 52 -10.50 3.09 -5.98
CA LYS A 52 -9.51 2.58 -6.92
C LYS A 52 -10.13 2.34 -8.30
N MET A 53 -11.29 1.73 -8.37
CA MET A 53 -12.01 1.50 -9.62
C MET A 53 -12.51 2.81 -10.23
N ASN A 54 -13.01 3.73 -9.41
CA ASN A 54 -13.48 5.05 -9.87
C ASN A 54 -12.37 5.81 -10.60
N ILE A 55 -11.20 5.98 -9.96
CA ILE A 55 -10.08 6.68 -10.60
C ILE A 55 -9.53 5.92 -11.82
N ALA A 56 -9.56 4.60 -11.84
CA ALA A 56 -9.19 3.80 -13.01
C ALA A 56 -10.14 4.06 -14.18
N HIS A 57 -11.44 4.15 -13.93
CA HIS A 57 -12.44 4.48 -14.94
C HIS A 57 -12.28 5.92 -15.46
N MET A 58 -11.96 6.87 -14.59
CA MET A 58 -11.67 8.26 -15.01
C MET A 58 -10.49 8.33 -15.98
N VAL A 59 -9.38 7.64 -15.65
CA VAL A 59 -8.20 7.52 -16.53
C VAL A 59 -8.59 6.87 -17.85
N ALA A 60 -9.31 5.75 -17.80
CA ALA A 60 -9.77 5.02 -18.99
C ALA A 60 -10.64 5.89 -19.90
N ALA A 61 -11.54 6.70 -19.31
CA ALA A 61 -12.43 7.58 -20.07
C ALA A 61 -11.64 8.58 -20.91
N VAL A 62 -10.58 9.19 -20.38
CA VAL A 62 -9.73 10.13 -21.11
C VAL A 62 -9.12 9.48 -22.35
N PHE A 63 -8.59 8.25 -22.23
CA PHE A 63 -7.95 7.56 -23.36
C PHE A 63 -8.99 6.99 -24.34
N ARG A 64 -10.14 6.53 -23.89
CA ARG A 64 -11.24 6.10 -24.77
C ARG A 64 -11.80 7.23 -25.64
N LEU A 65 -11.81 8.48 -25.15
CA LEU A 65 -12.22 9.64 -25.93
C LEU A 65 -11.37 9.90 -27.19
N ILE A 66 -10.13 9.42 -27.19
CA ILE A 66 -9.23 9.49 -28.37
C ILE A 66 -9.15 8.18 -29.14
N GLY A 67 -10.02 7.20 -28.84
CA GLY A 67 -10.08 5.93 -29.54
C GLY A 67 -9.00 4.92 -29.12
N ALA A 68 -8.33 5.11 -27.97
CA ALA A 68 -7.37 4.14 -27.47
C ALA A 68 -8.06 2.90 -26.89
N GLU A 69 -7.44 1.74 -27.08
CA GLU A 69 -7.78 0.54 -26.34
C GLU A 69 -7.30 0.66 -24.90
N VAL A 70 -8.13 0.25 -23.95
CA VAL A 70 -7.81 0.32 -22.54
C VAL A 70 -8.06 -1.01 -21.87
N GLU A 71 -7.01 -1.59 -21.31
CA GLU A 71 -7.03 -2.81 -20.52
C GLU A 71 -6.80 -2.47 -19.05
N HIS A 72 -7.54 -3.14 -18.18
CA HIS A 72 -7.32 -3.10 -16.74
C HIS A 72 -6.64 -4.40 -16.30
N GLY A 73 -5.43 -4.28 -15.79
CA GLY A 73 -4.73 -5.42 -15.21
C GLY A 73 -5.30 -5.79 -13.84
N GLU A 74 -5.00 -7.02 -13.41
CA GLU A 74 -5.22 -7.45 -12.05
C GLU A 74 -4.35 -6.60 -11.12
N GLY A 75 -4.94 -5.91 -10.18
CA GLY A 75 -4.24 -5.09 -9.20
C GLY A 75 -4.17 -5.79 -7.85
N TYR A 76 -3.40 -5.23 -6.93
CA TYR A 76 -3.47 -5.63 -5.53
C TYR A 76 -4.74 -5.07 -4.89
N PRO A 77 -5.46 -5.88 -4.07
CA PRO A 77 -6.58 -5.38 -3.29
C PRO A 77 -6.11 -4.31 -2.29
N GLY A 78 -6.98 -3.38 -1.95
CA GLY A 78 -6.72 -2.40 -0.91
C GLY A 78 -6.60 -3.08 0.46
N TRP A 79 -5.76 -2.53 1.32
CA TRP A 79 -5.70 -2.92 2.73
C TRP A 79 -6.08 -1.71 3.58
N ALA A 80 -7.36 -1.62 3.91
CA ALA A 80 -7.86 -0.53 4.74
C ALA A 80 -7.28 -0.63 6.16
N PRO A 81 -6.76 0.49 6.72
CA PRO A 81 -6.20 0.49 8.06
C PRO A 81 -7.29 0.20 9.11
N ASN A 82 -6.96 -0.64 10.09
CA ASN A 82 -7.81 -0.92 11.23
C ASN A 82 -7.21 -0.32 12.51
N PRO A 83 -7.66 0.86 12.96
CA PRO A 83 -7.18 1.48 14.20
C PRO A 83 -7.48 0.65 15.46
N GLU A 84 -8.50 -0.22 15.40
CA GLU A 84 -8.91 -1.10 16.50
C GLU A 84 -8.20 -2.45 16.51
N SER A 85 -7.26 -2.67 15.60
CA SER A 85 -6.47 -3.89 15.50
C SER A 85 -5.85 -4.28 16.86
N ALA A 86 -6.12 -5.50 17.30
CA ALA A 86 -5.58 -6.03 18.56
C ALA A 86 -4.06 -6.26 18.43
N ILE A 87 -3.60 -6.77 17.29
CA ILE A 87 -2.17 -7.00 17.07
C ILE A 87 -1.40 -5.68 16.96
N LEU A 88 -2.01 -4.61 16.41
CA LEU A 88 -1.42 -3.29 16.39
C LEU A 88 -1.20 -2.75 17.81
N LYS A 89 -2.20 -2.86 18.68
CA LYS A 89 -2.10 -2.42 20.09
C LYS A 89 -0.98 -3.17 20.83
N ILE A 90 -0.89 -4.48 20.64
CA ILE A 90 0.20 -5.30 21.20
C ILE A 90 1.57 -4.85 20.66
N ALA A 91 1.68 -4.61 19.36
CA ALA A 91 2.93 -4.19 18.75
C ALA A 91 3.40 -2.81 19.21
N VAL A 92 2.49 -1.85 19.34
CA VAL A 92 2.80 -0.49 19.85
C VAL A 92 3.27 -0.57 21.30
N GLU A 93 2.57 -1.31 22.15
CA GLU A 93 2.95 -1.47 23.57
C GLU A 93 4.28 -2.19 23.71
N SER A 94 4.50 -3.28 22.96
CA SER A 94 5.77 -3.99 22.89
C SER A 94 6.94 -3.06 22.52
N TYR A 95 6.74 -2.28 21.46
CA TYR A 95 7.77 -1.35 21.00
C TYR A 95 8.13 -0.29 22.06
N LYS A 96 7.11 0.28 22.70
CA LYS A 96 7.27 1.26 23.78
C LYS A 96 8.04 0.68 24.98
N GLN A 97 7.73 -0.56 25.37
CA GLN A 97 8.42 -1.23 26.46
C GLN A 97 9.89 -1.55 26.13
N LEU A 98 10.15 -2.02 24.90
CA LEU A 98 11.50 -2.39 24.48
C LEU A 98 12.44 -1.18 24.25
N PHE A 99 11.89 -0.08 23.72
CA PHE A 99 12.71 1.02 23.22
C PHE A 99 12.46 2.37 23.91
N GLY A 100 11.47 2.46 24.80
CA GLY A 100 11.20 3.65 25.60
C GLY A 100 10.47 4.79 24.91
N TYR A 101 9.98 4.59 23.66
CA TYR A 101 9.22 5.59 22.90
C TYR A 101 8.20 4.91 22.00
N GLU A 102 7.18 5.65 21.59
CA GLU A 102 6.12 5.12 20.74
C GLU A 102 6.57 5.01 19.28
N PRO A 103 6.20 3.92 18.58
CA PRO A 103 6.43 3.80 17.15
C PRO A 103 5.52 4.74 16.37
N VAL A 104 5.96 5.15 15.20
CA VAL A 104 5.10 5.87 14.26
C VAL A 104 4.26 4.85 13.49
N VAL A 105 2.95 4.84 13.74
CA VAL A 105 1.98 4.04 12.99
C VAL A 105 1.57 4.82 11.75
N ARG A 106 1.66 4.18 10.60
CA ARG A 106 1.27 4.76 9.32
C ARG A 106 0.45 3.78 8.51
N SER A 107 -0.50 4.28 7.74
CA SER A 107 -1.08 3.57 6.63
C SER A 107 -0.35 3.99 5.35
N ILE A 108 -0.14 3.06 4.46
CA ILE A 108 0.35 3.34 3.11
C ILE A 108 -0.63 2.72 2.11
N HIS A 109 -1.02 3.47 1.10
CA HIS A 109 -1.84 2.98 -0.01
C HIS A 109 -0.99 2.24 -1.07
N ALA A 110 -0.12 1.37 -0.59
CA ALA A 110 0.67 0.49 -1.44
C ALA A 110 0.02 -0.91 -1.49
N GLY A 111 0.23 -1.61 -2.60
CA GLY A 111 -0.14 -3.02 -2.67
C GLY A 111 0.77 -3.82 -1.75
N LEU A 112 0.31 -4.07 -0.54
CA LEU A 112 0.98 -4.95 0.40
C LEU A 112 0.35 -6.34 0.34
N GLU A 113 1.15 -7.35 0.60
CA GLU A 113 0.71 -8.76 0.67
C GLU A 113 -0.45 -8.95 1.66
N CYS A 114 -0.54 -8.10 2.68
CA CYS A 114 -1.66 -8.10 3.62
C CYS A 114 -3.02 -7.93 2.94
N GLY A 115 -3.11 -7.15 1.86
CA GLY A 115 -4.34 -7.05 1.08
C GLY A 115 -4.76 -8.38 0.47
N LEU A 116 -3.81 -9.14 -0.08
CA LEU A 116 -4.06 -10.48 -0.65
C LEU A 116 -4.48 -11.50 0.43
N PHE A 117 -3.86 -11.43 1.61
CA PHE A 117 -4.27 -12.28 2.72
C PHE A 117 -5.66 -11.94 3.22
N LEU A 118 -6.01 -10.65 3.30
CA LEU A 118 -7.33 -10.22 3.77
C LEU A 118 -8.45 -10.60 2.80
N GLU A 119 -8.19 -10.55 1.50
CA GLU A 119 -9.13 -11.03 0.48
C GLU A 119 -9.44 -12.52 0.66
N LYS A 120 -8.41 -13.32 0.93
CA LYS A 120 -8.56 -14.77 1.12
C LYS A 120 -9.07 -15.16 2.51
N TYR A 121 -8.73 -14.38 3.52
CA TYR A 121 -9.08 -14.61 4.93
C TYR A 121 -9.71 -13.36 5.53
N PRO A 122 -10.98 -13.06 5.19
CA PRO A 122 -11.69 -11.90 5.71
C PRO A 122 -11.72 -11.91 7.25
N GLY A 123 -11.33 -10.81 7.86
CA GLY A 123 -11.27 -10.68 9.32
C GLY A 123 -9.92 -11.03 9.96
N MET A 124 -8.92 -11.42 9.17
CA MET A 124 -7.56 -11.59 9.69
C MET A 124 -7.00 -10.24 10.16
N ASP A 125 -6.59 -10.18 11.42
CA ASP A 125 -5.95 -8.99 11.98
C ASP A 125 -4.45 -9.01 11.69
N MET A 126 -3.95 -7.97 11.04
CA MET A 126 -2.59 -7.93 10.51
C MET A 126 -1.92 -6.57 10.71
N ILE A 127 -0.60 -6.62 10.87
CA ILE A 127 0.27 -5.45 10.80
C ILE A 127 1.44 -5.74 9.86
N SER A 128 2.01 -4.69 9.28
CA SER A 128 3.24 -4.78 8.50
C SER A 128 4.32 -3.94 9.16
N PHE A 129 5.46 -4.52 9.44
CA PHE A 129 6.63 -3.83 10.00
C PHE A 129 7.91 -4.55 9.64
N GLY A 130 9.01 -3.82 9.57
CA GLY A 130 10.28 -4.38 9.16
C GLY A 130 11.48 -3.51 9.57
N PRO A 131 12.71 -3.92 9.22
CA PRO A 131 13.87 -3.07 9.34
C PRO A 131 13.79 -1.88 8.38
N THR A 132 14.62 -0.86 8.61
CA THR A 132 14.64 0.32 7.75
C THR A 132 15.25 0.00 6.39
N LEU A 133 14.47 0.23 5.35
CA LEU A 133 14.89 0.17 3.96
C LEU A 133 15.15 1.57 3.42
N ARG A 134 16.12 1.71 2.53
CA ARG A 134 16.45 2.96 1.84
C ARG A 134 16.57 2.69 0.34
N GLY A 135 16.15 3.64 -0.49
CA GLY A 135 16.21 3.52 -1.94
C GLY A 135 15.37 2.37 -2.48
N VAL A 136 14.24 2.07 -1.85
CA VAL A 136 13.33 0.97 -2.23
C VAL A 136 12.94 1.09 -3.70
N HIS A 137 12.92 -0.02 -4.42
CA HIS A 137 12.64 -0.11 -5.85
C HIS A 137 13.68 0.60 -6.75
N SER A 138 14.90 0.80 -6.27
CA SER A 138 16.01 1.32 -7.05
C SER A 138 17.23 0.37 -7.03
N PRO A 139 18.18 0.52 -7.95
CA PRO A 139 19.45 -0.24 -7.91
C PRO A 139 20.28 0.01 -6.63
N ASP A 140 20.01 1.12 -5.92
CA ASP A 140 20.67 1.48 -4.67
C ASP A 140 19.90 1.01 -3.43
N GLU A 141 18.96 0.10 -3.58
CA GLU A 141 18.18 -0.45 -2.46
C GLU A 141 19.09 -1.12 -1.43
N LYS A 142 18.91 -0.75 -0.19
CA LYS A 142 19.69 -1.27 0.94
C LYS A 142 18.90 -1.31 2.23
N VAL A 143 19.26 -2.26 3.09
CA VAL A 143 18.74 -2.38 4.46
C VAL A 143 19.74 -1.77 5.45
N ASP A 144 19.23 -1.06 6.44
CA ASP A 144 19.99 -0.60 7.59
C ASP A 144 20.18 -1.77 8.57
N ILE A 145 21.39 -2.33 8.61
CA ILE A 145 21.74 -3.55 9.36
C ILE A 145 21.47 -3.38 10.86
N GLU A 146 21.71 -2.22 11.44
CA GLU A 146 21.46 -1.97 12.85
C GLU A 146 19.99 -2.12 13.22
N THR A 147 19.10 -1.78 12.30
CA THR A 147 17.65 -1.88 12.51
C THR A 147 17.12 -3.32 12.40
N VAL A 148 17.87 -4.25 11.82
CA VAL A 148 17.48 -5.67 11.74
C VAL A 148 17.43 -6.30 13.14
N GLY A 149 18.44 -6.06 13.97
CA GLY A 149 18.46 -6.56 15.35
C GLY A 149 17.33 -5.96 16.20
N LYS A 150 17.00 -4.69 15.97
CA LYS A 150 15.87 -4.01 16.63
C LYS A 150 14.53 -4.61 16.21
N TRP A 151 14.33 -4.79 14.92
CA TRP A 151 13.13 -5.45 14.36
C TRP A 151 12.95 -6.86 14.89
N TRP A 152 14.03 -7.65 14.95
CA TRP A 152 13.97 -9.02 15.44
C TRP A 152 13.54 -9.09 16.91
N LYS A 153 14.10 -8.26 17.78
CA LYS A 153 13.68 -8.18 19.19
C LYS A 153 12.19 -7.84 19.32
N HIS A 154 11.71 -6.91 18.52
CA HIS A 154 10.31 -6.50 18.52
C HIS A 154 9.40 -7.65 18.05
N LEU A 155 9.78 -8.35 16.98
CA LEU A 155 9.04 -9.50 16.47
C LEU A 155 8.89 -10.60 17.54
N VAL A 156 10.00 -10.97 18.19
CA VAL A 156 9.99 -12.01 19.23
C VAL A 156 9.09 -11.60 20.39
N ASP A 157 9.20 -10.38 20.88
CA ASP A 157 8.38 -9.90 22.00
C ASP A 157 6.88 -9.86 21.67
N ILE A 158 6.50 -9.48 20.43
CA ILE A 158 5.10 -9.56 19.98
C ILE A 158 4.60 -11.00 19.97
N LEU A 159 5.41 -11.94 19.50
CA LEU A 159 5.02 -13.36 19.44
C LEU A 159 4.87 -13.97 20.84
N GLU A 160 5.69 -13.55 21.80
CA GLU A 160 5.60 -13.99 23.19
C GLU A 160 4.37 -13.42 23.90
N LYS A 161 3.96 -12.19 23.57
CA LYS A 161 2.79 -11.51 24.14
C LYS A 161 1.47 -11.91 23.52
N ARG A 162 1.49 -12.69 22.43
CA ARG A 162 0.30 -13.16 21.77
C ARG A 162 -0.59 -13.92 22.76
N PRO A 163 -1.90 -13.55 22.91
CA PRO A 163 -2.80 -14.34 23.71
C PRO A 163 -2.82 -15.78 23.22
N ASN A 164 -2.72 -16.74 24.14
CA ASN A 164 -2.84 -18.17 23.87
C ASN A 164 -4.29 -18.52 23.50
N GLU A 165 -4.88 -17.87 22.54
CA GLU A 165 -6.13 -18.30 21.95
C GLU A 165 -5.83 -19.50 21.04
N ARG A 166 -5.98 -20.69 21.64
CA ARG A 166 -6.04 -21.95 20.88
C ARG A 166 -7.15 -21.76 19.85
N TYR A 167 -6.78 -21.94 18.60
CA TYR A 167 -7.76 -22.07 17.52
C TYR A 167 -8.86 -23.04 17.97
N ARG A 168 -10.06 -22.54 18.15
CA ARG A 168 -11.28 -23.34 18.28
C ARG A 168 -11.97 -23.37 16.93
#